data_713cd0b0e3ab82976590148b0ffa5a29
#
_entry.id   713cd0b0e3ab82976590148b0ffa5a29
#
_cell.length_a   1.000
_cell.length_b   1.000
_cell.length_c   1.000
_cell.angle_alpha   90.00
_cell.angle_beta   90.00
_cell.angle_gamma   90.00
#
_symmetry.space_group_name_H-M   'P 1'
#
loop_
_entity.id
_entity.type
_entity.pdbx_description
1 polymer ?
#
loop_
_entity_poly.entity_id
_entity_poly.type
_entity_poly.pdbx_seq_one_letter_code
_entity_poly.pdbx_strand_id
1 'polypeptide(L)'
;KPTSFDGQPFVTAVGSANGLLLMHDVIQDAWEGCLKVIQAARGKVKKKSPKETLHERANAPEAIWIAPQDADIKKRSKIWLDFQNDVKVNDIELAAREGFESVEHAKRYTTLGMATDQGKLSNINGLAILSSSLGKEIPKVGTTTFRPPYTPISLASIGGSARDDLFQPIRKTPMHYWHEKNGAYMEPVGQWRRPFCYPKEGETHAKAVEREINQTRSSLGLLDASTLGKLLVTGPDAGKFLDMLYTNLMSTLKIGKCRYGLMCSENGFLIDDGVVARIDEQTWLCHTTTGGAENIHGHMEEWLQTEWWDWKVYVSNVTEQYAQVGVVGPNARNLLEKIGGLNVSKDELDFMEWKDGKLGKYDARVFRISFSGELSFEVAVPASQGMAF
;
A
#
# COMPACT_ATOMS: atom_id res chain seq x y z
N LYS A 1 30.43 25.80 -4.67
CA LYS A 1 30.09 25.96 -6.11
C LYS A 1 30.25 24.61 -6.79
N PRO A 2 29.36 24.21 -7.73
CA PRO A 2 29.56 22.99 -8.51
C PRO A 2 30.87 23.08 -9.30
N THR A 3 31.65 22.01 -9.27
CA THR A 3 32.94 21.92 -9.98
C THR A 3 32.87 20.83 -11.03
N SER A 4 33.53 21.03 -12.16
CA SER A 4 33.76 20.00 -13.18
C SER A 4 34.72 18.93 -12.68
N PHE A 5 34.91 17.86 -13.45
CA PHE A 5 35.73 16.71 -13.07
C PHE A 5 37.22 17.08 -12.81
N ASP A 6 37.68 18.17 -13.40
CA ASP A 6 39.03 18.76 -13.19
C ASP A 6 39.11 19.74 -12.01
N GLY A 7 38.05 19.81 -11.18
CA GLY A 7 37.98 20.68 -10.00
C GLY A 7 37.68 22.15 -10.29
N GLN A 8 37.44 22.51 -11.54
CA GLN A 8 37.17 23.92 -11.91
C GLN A 8 35.66 24.22 -11.72
N PRO A 9 35.30 25.38 -11.15
CA PRO A 9 33.91 25.78 -11.02
C PRO A 9 33.31 26.08 -12.39
N PHE A 10 32.26 25.36 -12.79
CA PHE A 10 31.51 25.61 -14.03
C PHE A 10 30.26 26.47 -13.84
N VAL A 11 29.90 26.80 -12.59
CA VAL A 11 28.85 27.74 -12.23
C VAL A 11 29.47 28.93 -11.48
N THR A 12 29.23 30.12 -11.96
CA THR A 12 29.66 31.35 -11.31
C THR A 12 28.46 32.11 -10.78
N ALA A 13 28.43 32.33 -9.46
CA ALA A 13 27.43 33.21 -8.85
C ALA A 13 27.89 34.67 -9.06
N VAL A 14 26.97 35.55 -9.41
CA VAL A 14 27.19 36.97 -9.59
C VAL A 14 26.12 37.82 -8.92
N GLY A 15 26.43 39.07 -8.63
CA GLY A 15 25.52 40.04 -8.03
C GLY A 15 25.02 39.59 -6.64
N SER A 16 23.73 39.68 -6.37
CA SER A 16 23.16 39.33 -5.08
C SER A 16 23.36 37.86 -4.72
N ALA A 17 23.41 36.96 -5.69
CA ALA A 17 23.77 35.56 -5.48
C ALA A 17 25.24 35.35 -5.02
N ASN A 18 26.09 36.34 -5.22
CA ASN A 18 27.49 36.36 -4.72
C ASN A 18 27.61 37.15 -3.40
N GLY A 19 26.51 37.53 -2.77
CA GLY A 19 26.46 38.26 -1.49
C GLY A 19 26.58 39.78 -1.59
N LEU A 20 26.49 40.34 -2.78
CA LEU A 20 26.52 41.79 -2.99
C LEU A 20 25.07 42.34 -2.86
N LEU A 21 24.91 43.45 -2.16
CA LEU A 21 23.61 44.02 -1.82
C LEU A 21 23.40 45.41 -2.41
N LEU A 22 24.46 46.13 -2.72
CA LEU A 22 24.38 47.43 -3.34
C LEU A 22 24.19 47.31 -4.86
N MET A 23 23.29 48.09 -5.43
CA MET A 23 22.98 48.04 -6.85
C MET A 23 24.21 48.22 -7.74
N HIS A 24 25.09 49.15 -7.38
CA HIS A 24 26.36 49.39 -8.08
C HIS A 24 27.22 48.12 -8.12
N ASP A 25 27.42 47.48 -6.96
CA ASP A 25 28.29 46.30 -6.82
C ASP A 25 27.66 45.09 -7.54
N VAL A 26 26.34 44.91 -7.45
CA VAL A 26 25.61 43.87 -8.15
C VAL A 26 25.78 43.97 -9.67
N ILE A 27 25.65 45.18 -10.22
CA ILE A 27 25.76 45.40 -11.67
C ILE A 27 27.23 45.22 -12.11
N GLN A 28 28.19 45.71 -11.33
CA GLN A 28 29.59 45.59 -11.64
C GLN A 28 30.06 44.12 -11.64
N ASP A 29 29.72 43.38 -10.59
CA ASP A 29 30.08 41.94 -10.46
C ASP A 29 29.41 41.10 -11.57
N ALA A 30 28.15 41.37 -11.89
CA ALA A 30 27.46 40.69 -13.00
C ALA A 30 28.14 40.98 -14.35
N TRP A 31 28.53 42.22 -14.57
CA TRP A 31 29.28 42.62 -15.78
C TRP A 31 30.63 41.92 -15.90
N GLU A 32 31.43 41.91 -14.83
CA GLU A 32 32.71 41.21 -14.78
C GLU A 32 32.58 39.70 -14.96
N GLY A 33 31.58 39.10 -14.33
CA GLY A 33 31.24 37.68 -14.51
C GLY A 33 30.92 37.33 -15.96
N CYS A 34 30.06 38.13 -16.60
CA CYS A 34 29.77 37.99 -18.03
C CYS A 34 30.99 38.12 -18.93
N LEU A 35 31.86 39.09 -18.66
CA LEU A 35 33.10 39.25 -19.43
C LEU A 35 33.99 38.02 -19.33
N LYS A 36 34.16 37.45 -18.14
CA LYS A 36 34.94 36.20 -17.92
C LYS A 36 34.38 35.02 -18.73
N VAL A 37 33.07 34.86 -18.72
CA VAL A 37 32.39 33.78 -19.48
C VAL A 37 32.59 33.95 -20.99
N ILE A 38 32.38 35.18 -21.51
CA ILE A 38 32.54 35.45 -22.94
C ILE A 38 34.00 35.27 -23.38
N GLN A 39 34.97 35.71 -22.56
CA GLN A 39 36.39 35.50 -22.84
C GLN A 39 36.77 34.02 -22.85
N ALA A 40 36.24 33.23 -21.90
CA ALA A 40 36.44 31.78 -21.87
C ALA A 40 35.84 31.09 -23.10
N ALA A 41 34.71 31.58 -23.60
CA ALA A 41 34.09 31.12 -24.84
C ALA A 41 34.74 31.66 -26.12
N ARG A 42 35.92 32.29 -26.03
CA ARG A 42 36.68 32.91 -27.12
C ARG A 42 35.92 34.01 -27.88
N GLY A 43 34.96 34.65 -27.24
CA GLY A 43 34.20 35.76 -27.79
C GLY A 43 34.97 37.08 -27.71
N LYS A 44 34.68 37.99 -28.65
CA LYS A 44 35.18 39.37 -28.58
C LYS A 44 34.05 40.29 -28.10
N VAL A 45 34.31 41.02 -27.01
CA VAL A 45 33.35 41.99 -26.45
C VAL A 45 33.95 43.40 -26.50
N LYS A 46 33.14 44.37 -26.92
CA LYS A 46 33.49 45.78 -26.71
C LYS A 46 33.38 46.08 -25.21
N LYS A 47 34.50 46.39 -24.57
CA LYS A 47 34.55 46.76 -23.15
C LYS A 47 33.87 48.14 -22.96
N LYS A 48 32.59 48.16 -22.70
CA LYS A 48 31.91 49.38 -22.25
C LYS A 48 31.40 49.07 -20.85
N SER A 49 31.99 49.71 -19.83
CA SER A 49 31.57 49.62 -18.45
C SER A 49 30.09 49.99 -18.30
N PRO A 50 29.33 49.40 -17.37
CA PRO A 50 28.03 49.90 -17.00
C PRO A 50 28.11 51.39 -16.61
N LYS A 51 27.06 52.14 -16.87
CA LYS A 51 26.98 53.54 -16.40
C LYS A 51 27.00 53.51 -14.87
N GLU A 52 27.76 54.42 -14.24
CA GLU A 52 27.72 54.63 -12.81
C GLU A 52 26.27 54.81 -12.32
N THR A 53 25.88 53.97 -11.39
CA THR A 53 24.64 54.12 -10.65
C THR A 53 24.90 54.96 -9.40
N LEU A 54 23.87 55.65 -8.92
CA LEU A 54 23.96 56.42 -7.68
C LEU A 54 24.48 55.54 -6.53
N HIS A 55 25.48 56.07 -5.80
CA HIS A 55 26.00 55.37 -4.63
C HIS A 55 24.97 55.37 -3.51
N GLU A 56 24.31 54.26 -3.34
CA GLU A 56 23.46 54.00 -2.16
C GLU A 56 24.36 53.69 -0.96
N ARG A 57 24.18 54.40 0.15
CA ARG A 57 24.75 53.98 1.44
C ARG A 57 23.79 52.95 2.06
N ALA A 58 24.09 51.70 1.90
CA ALA A 58 23.45 50.70 2.68
C ALA A 58 24.26 50.42 3.95
N ASN A 59 23.61 50.45 5.11
CA ASN A 59 24.19 49.85 6.30
C ASN A 59 24.34 48.37 6.07
N ALA A 60 25.44 47.78 6.52
CA ALA A 60 25.59 46.32 6.44
C ALA A 60 24.40 45.65 7.18
N PRO A 61 23.72 44.67 6.56
CA PRO A 61 22.63 43.98 7.22
C PRO A 61 23.16 43.25 8.46
N GLU A 62 22.48 43.44 9.58
CA GLU A 62 22.75 42.72 10.83
C GLU A 62 21.86 41.50 10.89
N ALA A 63 22.44 40.34 11.23
CA ALA A 63 21.68 39.11 11.41
C ALA A 63 21.01 39.07 12.78
N ILE A 64 19.68 38.95 12.81
CA ILE A 64 18.87 38.80 14.02
C ILE A 64 18.34 37.36 14.04
N TRP A 65 18.92 36.54 14.93
CA TRP A 65 18.56 35.14 15.06
C TRP A 65 17.46 34.87 16.10
N ILE A 66 17.34 35.76 17.10
CA ILE A 66 16.35 35.68 18.17
C ILE A 66 15.67 37.04 18.29
N ALA A 67 14.35 37.08 18.23
CA ALA A 67 13.58 38.30 18.42
C ALA A 67 12.54 38.12 19.53
N PRO A 68 12.56 38.94 20.61
CA PRO A 68 13.57 39.98 20.88
C PRO A 68 14.93 39.40 21.29
N GLN A 69 16.01 40.12 20.95
CA GLN A 69 17.38 39.66 21.22
C GLN A 69 17.68 39.39 22.71
N ASP A 70 17.14 40.20 23.58
CA ASP A 70 17.32 40.10 25.07
C ASP A 70 16.24 39.25 25.75
N ALA A 71 15.60 38.33 25.01
CA ALA A 71 14.57 37.49 25.59
C ALA A 71 15.11 36.60 26.70
N ASP A 72 14.48 36.65 27.90
CA ASP A 72 14.76 35.72 28.96
C ASP A 72 14.29 34.26 28.60
N ILE A 73 14.70 33.29 29.42
CA ILE A 73 14.40 31.87 29.19
C ILE A 73 12.89 31.62 29.03
N LYS A 74 12.04 32.35 29.79
CA LYS A 74 10.58 32.19 29.69
C LYS A 74 10.03 32.69 28.34
N LYS A 75 10.60 33.76 27.82
CA LYS A 75 10.23 34.29 26.50
C LYS A 75 10.81 33.43 25.37
N ARG A 76 12.04 32.90 25.49
CA ARG A 76 12.68 32.00 24.52
C ARG A 76 11.86 30.72 24.31
N SER A 77 11.17 30.23 25.34
CA SER A 77 10.26 29.09 25.21
C SER A 77 9.02 29.35 24.33
N LYS A 78 8.84 30.60 23.88
CA LYS A 78 7.76 31.03 22.97
C LYS A 78 8.30 31.55 21.63
N ILE A 79 9.58 31.31 21.32
CA ILE A 79 10.18 31.69 20.06
C ILE A 79 10.35 30.42 19.21
N TRP A 80 9.45 30.25 18.23
CA TRP A 80 9.44 29.10 17.34
C TRP A 80 10.46 29.27 16.21
N LEU A 81 11.16 28.21 15.90
CA LEU A 81 12.08 28.07 14.79
C LEU A 81 11.46 27.26 13.65
N ASP A 82 10.81 26.15 14.00
CA ASP A 82 10.12 25.27 13.09
C ASP A 82 8.65 25.17 13.53
N PHE A 83 7.76 25.78 12.75
CA PHE A 83 6.33 25.80 13.04
C PHE A 83 5.62 24.49 12.71
N GLN A 84 6.21 23.63 11.87
CA GLN A 84 5.64 22.33 11.51
C GLN A 84 5.89 21.27 12.58
N ASN A 85 7.06 21.34 13.23
CA ASN A 85 7.46 20.40 14.29
C ASN A 85 7.54 21.03 15.69
N ASP A 86 7.02 22.26 15.88
CA ASP A 86 7.00 22.98 17.16
C ASP A 86 8.39 23.15 17.82
N VAL A 87 9.46 23.20 17.01
CA VAL A 87 10.80 23.40 17.55
C VAL A 87 11.04 24.86 17.90
N LYS A 88 11.52 25.11 19.09
CA LYS A 88 11.76 26.44 19.67
C LYS A 88 13.24 26.69 19.93
N VAL A 89 13.57 27.93 20.26
CA VAL A 89 14.94 28.33 20.62
C VAL A 89 15.47 27.49 21.78
N ASN A 90 14.67 27.33 22.83
CA ASN A 90 15.09 26.58 24.03
C ASN A 90 15.29 25.07 23.77
N ASP A 91 14.69 24.49 22.73
CA ASP A 91 14.93 23.11 22.37
C ASP A 91 16.33 22.92 21.78
N ILE A 92 16.80 23.89 20.97
CA ILE A 92 18.16 23.90 20.46
C ILE A 92 19.19 24.21 21.57
N GLU A 93 18.86 25.14 22.49
CA GLU A 93 19.68 25.42 23.66
C GLU A 93 19.78 24.19 24.60
N LEU A 94 18.70 23.42 24.72
CA LEU A 94 18.71 22.16 25.46
C LEU A 94 19.60 21.12 24.77
N ALA A 95 19.47 20.96 23.46
CA ALA A 95 20.34 20.07 22.69
C ALA A 95 21.83 20.39 22.90
N ALA A 96 22.20 21.68 22.87
CA ALA A 96 23.57 22.12 23.14
C ALA A 96 24.02 21.73 24.58
N ARG A 97 23.19 21.95 25.59
CA ARG A 97 23.49 21.57 26.97
C ARG A 97 23.64 20.06 27.17
N GLU A 98 22.92 19.27 26.41
CA GLU A 98 23.00 17.81 26.44
C GLU A 98 24.18 17.25 25.59
N GLY A 99 25.00 18.11 25.02
CA GLY A 99 26.24 17.73 24.35
C GLY A 99 26.14 17.53 22.85
N PHE A 100 25.02 17.94 22.20
CA PHE A 100 24.93 17.93 20.77
C PHE A 100 25.70 19.10 20.14
N GLU A 101 26.85 18.80 19.56
CA GLU A 101 27.73 19.82 18.95
C GLU A 101 27.50 20.01 17.45
N SER A 102 26.97 18.99 16.77
CA SER A 102 26.66 19.02 15.33
C SER A 102 25.19 19.39 15.13
N VAL A 103 24.94 20.31 14.20
CA VAL A 103 23.55 20.70 13.84
C VAL A 103 22.75 19.52 13.29
N GLU A 104 23.39 18.57 12.61
CA GLU A 104 22.72 17.36 12.11
C GLU A 104 22.24 16.44 13.26
N HIS A 105 22.96 16.39 14.36
CA HIS A 105 22.53 15.64 15.55
C HIS A 105 21.44 16.41 16.32
N ALA A 106 21.62 17.72 16.54
CA ALA A 106 20.60 18.58 17.14
C ALA A 106 19.30 18.57 16.34
N LYS A 107 19.37 18.54 15.01
CA LYS A 107 18.23 18.38 14.12
C LYS A 107 17.45 17.08 14.40
N ARG A 108 18.13 15.95 14.55
CA ARG A 108 17.48 14.67 14.84
C ARG A 108 16.91 14.59 16.24
N TYR A 109 17.59 15.22 17.20
CA TYR A 109 17.14 15.29 18.58
C TYR A 109 15.87 16.12 18.72
N THR A 110 15.79 17.26 18.02
CA THR A 110 14.70 18.24 18.14
C THR A 110 13.64 18.12 17.04
N THR A 111 13.85 17.33 16.01
CA THR A 111 13.08 17.29 14.77
C THR A 111 13.13 18.59 13.91
N LEU A 112 14.06 19.48 14.18
CA LEU A 112 14.25 20.73 13.43
C LEU A 112 14.40 20.45 11.94
N GLY A 113 13.57 21.07 11.11
CA GLY A 113 13.67 20.98 9.65
C GLY A 113 13.43 19.60 9.07
N MET A 114 12.72 18.72 9.79
CA MET A 114 12.37 17.36 9.33
C MET A 114 10.97 17.26 8.73
N ALA A 115 10.21 18.33 8.69
CA ALA A 115 8.88 18.37 8.11
C ALA A 115 8.91 18.60 6.58
N THR A 116 7.75 18.85 5.96
CA THR A 116 7.58 18.92 4.50
C THR A 116 8.39 20.02 3.82
N ASP A 117 8.70 21.12 4.52
CA ASP A 117 9.55 22.19 4.02
C ASP A 117 11.06 21.86 4.02
N GLN A 118 11.42 20.74 4.67
CA GLN A 118 12.83 20.30 4.83
C GLN A 118 13.74 21.37 5.38
N GLY A 119 13.22 22.20 6.29
CA GLY A 119 13.97 23.22 7.01
C GLY A 119 14.32 24.47 6.23
N LYS A 120 13.67 24.75 5.09
CA LYS A 120 13.92 25.96 4.31
C LYS A 120 13.73 27.24 5.11
N LEU A 121 12.81 27.23 6.08
CA LEU A 121 12.53 28.38 6.96
C LEU A 121 13.32 28.34 8.27
N SER A 122 13.66 27.16 8.78
CA SER A 122 14.14 26.96 10.17
C SER A 122 15.62 26.62 10.30
N ASN A 123 16.21 25.93 9.31
CA ASN A 123 17.53 25.35 9.45
C ASN A 123 18.63 26.38 9.73
N ILE A 124 18.63 27.54 9.04
CA ILE A 124 19.66 28.56 9.22
C ILE A 124 19.56 29.23 10.60
N ASN A 125 18.32 29.44 11.07
CA ASN A 125 18.10 30.02 12.40
C ASN A 125 18.53 29.04 13.51
N GLY A 126 18.16 27.77 13.40
CA GLY A 126 18.57 26.74 14.35
C GLY A 126 20.09 26.53 14.38
N LEU A 127 20.73 26.58 13.22
CA LEU A 127 22.17 26.52 13.08
C LEU A 127 22.86 27.69 13.84
N ALA A 128 22.38 28.91 13.66
CA ALA A 128 22.93 30.09 14.30
C ALA A 128 22.73 30.06 15.82
N ILE A 129 21.57 29.56 16.30
CA ILE A 129 21.32 29.43 17.74
C ILE A 129 22.21 28.36 18.36
N LEU A 130 22.38 27.21 17.71
CA LEU A 130 23.29 26.17 18.18
C LEU A 130 24.72 26.70 18.24
N SER A 131 25.17 27.39 17.21
CA SER A 131 26.48 28.06 17.14
C SER A 131 26.70 29.00 18.32
N SER A 132 25.74 29.89 18.58
CA SER A 132 25.74 30.80 19.70
C SER A 132 25.80 30.10 21.07
N SER A 133 24.96 29.05 21.24
CA SER A 133 24.89 28.27 22.49
C SER A 133 26.19 27.52 22.79
N LEU A 134 26.93 27.11 21.76
CA LEU A 134 28.22 26.41 21.89
C LEU A 134 29.42 27.37 21.93
N GLY A 135 29.20 28.66 21.69
CA GLY A 135 30.33 29.63 21.53
C GLY A 135 31.24 29.32 20.35
N LYS A 136 30.71 28.71 19.29
CA LYS A 136 31.44 28.33 18.09
C LYS A 136 30.94 29.15 16.90
N GLU A 137 31.80 29.31 15.88
CA GLU A 137 31.38 29.92 14.61
C GLU A 137 30.39 28.98 13.86
N ILE A 138 29.45 29.57 13.10
CA ILE A 138 28.45 28.83 12.32
C ILE A 138 29.06 27.70 11.45
N PRO A 139 30.17 27.90 10.71
CA PRO A 139 30.77 26.83 9.92
C PRO A 139 31.30 25.64 10.75
N LYS A 140 31.54 25.84 12.06
CA LYS A 140 32.10 24.81 12.94
C LYS A 140 31.02 23.83 13.50
N VAL A 141 29.76 24.20 13.48
CA VAL A 141 28.68 23.33 13.90
C VAL A 141 28.07 22.51 12.76
N GLY A 142 28.59 22.71 11.53
CA GLY A 142 28.17 21.97 10.32
C GLY A 142 26.98 22.61 9.60
N THR A 143 26.44 21.89 8.67
CA THR A 143 25.24 22.27 7.90
C THR A 143 24.21 21.17 7.94
N THR A 144 22.95 21.54 7.84
CA THR A 144 21.84 20.58 7.77
C THR A 144 21.72 19.96 6.38
N THR A 145 21.42 18.68 6.34
CA THR A 145 21.15 17.94 5.09
C THR A 145 19.65 17.66 5.00
N PHE A 146 19.08 17.95 3.85
CA PHE A 146 17.68 17.58 3.57
C PHE A 146 17.59 16.13 3.09
N ARG A 147 16.38 15.55 3.19
CA ARG A 147 16.03 14.26 2.59
C ARG A 147 15.14 14.46 1.37
N PRO A 148 15.30 13.68 0.30
CA PRO A 148 14.34 13.69 -0.81
C PRO A 148 12.93 13.30 -0.34
N PRO A 149 11.88 13.91 -0.91
CA PRO A 149 11.90 15.03 -1.85
C PRO A 149 12.13 16.37 -1.15
N TYR A 150 13.08 17.18 -1.65
CA TYR A 150 13.35 18.52 -1.11
C TYR A 150 12.20 19.51 -1.36
N THR A 151 11.55 19.39 -2.50
CA THR A 151 10.29 20.06 -2.79
C THR A 151 9.15 19.08 -2.54
N PRO A 152 8.12 19.45 -1.76
CA PRO A 152 6.98 18.58 -1.53
C PRO A 152 6.34 18.15 -2.85
N ILE A 153 6.08 16.85 -2.97
CA ILE A 153 5.39 16.27 -4.11
C ILE A 153 4.12 15.57 -3.63
N SER A 154 3.08 15.59 -4.45
CA SER A 154 1.83 14.89 -4.14
C SER A 154 1.98 13.38 -4.37
N LEU A 155 1.20 12.58 -3.66
CA LEU A 155 1.12 11.14 -3.90
C LEU A 155 0.70 10.84 -5.35
N ALA A 156 -0.15 11.69 -5.93
CA ALA A 156 -0.55 11.57 -7.34
C ALA A 156 0.62 11.75 -8.31
N SER A 157 1.62 12.57 -7.97
CA SER A 157 2.85 12.70 -8.77
C SER A 157 3.72 11.44 -8.71
N ILE A 158 3.77 10.77 -7.54
CA ILE A 158 4.45 9.47 -7.38
C ILE A 158 3.67 8.38 -8.12
N GLY A 159 2.35 8.39 -8.01
CA GLY A 159 1.47 7.44 -8.69
C GLY A 159 1.55 7.51 -10.22
N GLY A 160 1.96 8.65 -10.79
CA GLY A 160 2.12 8.81 -12.24
C GLY A 160 0.82 8.55 -13.00
N SER A 161 0.79 7.48 -13.78
CA SER A 161 -0.38 7.05 -14.53
C SER A 161 -1.38 6.22 -13.72
N ALA A 162 -1.03 5.79 -12.50
CA ALA A 162 -1.93 5.05 -11.62
C ALA A 162 -2.99 6.00 -11.04
N ARG A 163 -4.09 6.17 -11.79
CA ARG A 163 -5.25 7.00 -11.44
C ARG A 163 -6.51 6.16 -11.58
N ASP A 164 -7.57 6.56 -10.88
CA ASP A 164 -8.85 5.87 -10.90
C ASP A 164 -8.67 4.35 -10.66
N ASP A 165 -9.11 3.52 -11.57
CA ASP A 165 -9.03 2.06 -11.48
C ASP A 165 -7.57 1.54 -11.42
N LEU A 166 -6.60 2.27 -11.98
CA LEU A 166 -5.19 1.90 -11.90
C LEU A 166 -4.57 2.30 -10.56
N PHE A 167 -5.11 3.31 -9.89
CA PHE A 167 -4.68 3.72 -8.55
C PHE A 167 -5.19 2.75 -7.48
N GLN A 168 -6.44 2.31 -7.63
CA GLN A 168 -7.07 1.32 -6.76
C GLN A 168 -7.52 0.12 -7.60
N PRO A 169 -6.66 -0.91 -7.75
CA PRO A 169 -6.98 -2.05 -8.59
C PRO A 169 -8.31 -2.69 -8.21
N ILE A 170 -9.15 -2.93 -9.19
CA ILE A 170 -10.42 -3.63 -9.04
C ILE A 170 -10.23 -5.05 -9.53
N ARG A 171 -10.52 -6.04 -8.66
CA ARG A 171 -10.52 -7.46 -9.02
C ARG A 171 -11.91 -7.85 -9.50
N LYS A 172 -11.96 -8.56 -10.60
CA LYS A 172 -13.19 -8.99 -11.27
C LYS A 172 -13.22 -10.51 -11.35
N THR A 173 -14.40 -11.09 -11.12
CA THR A 173 -14.57 -12.54 -11.30
C THR A 173 -14.51 -12.93 -12.78
N PRO A 174 -14.25 -14.19 -13.13
CA PRO A 174 -14.31 -14.66 -14.51
C PRO A 174 -15.66 -14.41 -15.20
N MET A 175 -16.74 -14.26 -14.40
CA MET A 175 -18.11 -14.04 -14.89
C MET A 175 -18.57 -12.58 -14.80
N HIS A 176 -17.70 -11.66 -14.42
CA HIS A 176 -18.02 -10.25 -14.13
C HIS A 176 -18.84 -9.58 -15.24
N TYR A 177 -18.40 -9.69 -16.49
CA TYR A 177 -19.08 -9.04 -17.62
C TYR A 177 -20.44 -9.63 -17.93
N TRP A 178 -20.67 -10.90 -17.58
CA TRP A 178 -22.00 -11.50 -17.65
C TRP A 178 -22.94 -10.86 -16.60
N HIS A 179 -22.45 -10.65 -15.40
CA HIS A 179 -23.21 -10.01 -14.33
C HIS A 179 -23.60 -8.57 -14.71
N GLU A 180 -22.65 -7.77 -15.21
CA GLU A 180 -22.92 -6.42 -15.68
C GLU A 180 -23.95 -6.40 -16.80
N LYS A 181 -23.79 -7.25 -17.81
CA LYS A 181 -24.70 -7.36 -18.96
C LYS A 181 -26.13 -7.75 -18.54
N ASN A 182 -26.28 -8.51 -17.47
CA ASN A 182 -27.56 -8.95 -16.94
C ASN A 182 -28.10 -8.02 -15.83
N GLY A 183 -27.56 -6.82 -15.69
CA GLY A 183 -28.10 -5.80 -14.79
C GLY A 183 -27.82 -6.05 -13.31
N ALA A 184 -26.77 -6.75 -12.97
CA ALA A 184 -26.36 -6.93 -11.58
C ALA A 184 -26.01 -5.60 -10.92
N TYR A 185 -26.51 -5.36 -9.74
CA TYR A 185 -25.97 -4.37 -8.82
C TYR A 185 -24.72 -4.96 -8.16
N MET A 186 -23.56 -4.32 -8.39
CA MET A 186 -22.27 -4.81 -7.92
C MET A 186 -21.91 -4.21 -6.57
N GLU A 187 -21.46 -5.04 -5.62
CA GLU A 187 -20.93 -4.58 -4.33
C GLU A 187 -19.42 -4.69 -4.28
N PRO A 188 -18.72 -3.76 -3.59
CA PRO A 188 -17.32 -3.88 -3.29
C PRO A 188 -17.11 -4.77 -2.05
N VAL A 189 -16.24 -5.78 -2.18
CA VAL A 189 -15.73 -6.57 -1.05
C VAL A 189 -14.22 -6.58 -1.13
N GLY A 190 -13.57 -5.67 -0.38
CA GLY A 190 -12.19 -5.33 -0.58
C GLY A 190 -11.96 -4.80 -2.01
N GLN A 191 -11.01 -5.38 -2.70
CA GLN A 191 -10.75 -5.04 -4.11
C GLN A 191 -11.72 -5.70 -5.09
N TRP A 192 -12.45 -6.74 -4.67
CA TRP A 192 -13.39 -7.45 -5.52
C TRP A 192 -14.65 -6.64 -5.83
N ARG A 193 -15.20 -6.87 -7.01
CA ARG A 193 -16.57 -6.50 -7.39
C ARG A 193 -17.34 -7.78 -7.63
N ARG A 194 -18.39 -8.00 -6.85
CA ARG A 194 -19.26 -9.17 -6.99
C ARG A 194 -20.72 -8.76 -7.09
N PRO A 195 -21.59 -9.57 -7.74
CA PRO A 195 -23.01 -9.26 -7.83
C PRO A 195 -23.66 -9.38 -6.44
N PHE A 196 -24.40 -8.35 -6.05
CA PHE A 196 -25.19 -8.33 -4.82
C PHE A 196 -26.63 -8.79 -5.09
N CYS A 197 -27.27 -8.27 -6.13
CA CYS A 197 -28.60 -8.66 -6.60
C CYS A 197 -28.81 -8.21 -8.04
N TYR A 198 -29.91 -8.65 -8.64
CA TYR A 198 -30.32 -8.31 -10.01
C TYR A 198 -31.68 -7.59 -9.97
N PRO A 199 -31.72 -6.29 -9.68
CA PRO A 199 -32.97 -5.53 -9.58
C PRO A 199 -33.67 -5.44 -10.94
N LYS A 200 -35.00 -5.62 -10.95
CA LYS A 200 -35.83 -5.33 -12.11
C LYS A 200 -36.23 -3.87 -12.16
N GLU A 201 -36.75 -3.42 -13.29
CA GLU A 201 -37.23 -2.03 -13.44
C GLU A 201 -38.24 -1.68 -12.34
N GLY A 202 -37.98 -0.57 -11.63
CA GLY A 202 -38.79 -0.10 -10.50
C GLY A 202 -38.65 -0.90 -9.20
N GLU A 203 -37.75 -1.89 -9.15
CA GLU A 203 -37.50 -2.72 -7.95
C GLU A 203 -36.41 -2.13 -7.09
N THR A 204 -36.59 -2.02 -5.79
CA THR A 204 -35.52 -1.69 -4.85
C THR A 204 -34.58 -2.88 -4.63
N HIS A 205 -33.33 -2.64 -4.24
CA HIS A 205 -32.38 -3.71 -3.96
C HIS A 205 -32.90 -4.70 -2.91
N ALA A 206 -33.56 -4.20 -1.85
CA ALA A 206 -34.16 -5.05 -0.81
C ALA A 206 -35.22 -5.99 -1.37
N LYS A 207 -36.09 -5.50 -2.26
CA LYS A 207 -37.11 -6.34 -2.91
C LYS A 207 -36.51 -7.37 -3.88
N ALA A 208 -35.43 -6.94 -4.60
CA ALA A 208 -34.72 -7.86 -5.47
C ALA A 208 -34.09 -9.01 -4.67
N VAL A 209 -33.43 -8.71 -3.55
CA VAL A 209 -32.85 -9.71 -2.62
C VAL A 209 -33.94 -10.62 -2.07
N GLU A 210 -35.08 -10.09 -1.59
CA GLU A 210 -36.17 -10.87 -1.10
C GLU A 210 -36.73 -11.85 -2.16
N ARG A 211 -36.93 -11.39 -3.37
CA ARG A 211 -37.37 -12.20 -4.51
C ARG A 211 -36.37 -13.30 -4.84
N GLU A 212 -35.09 -13.00 -4.87
CA GLU A 212 -34.02 -13.96 -5.19
C GLU A 212 -33.87 -15.02 -4.09
N ILE A 213 -33.94 -14.62 -2.82
CA ILE A 213 -33.95 -15.55 -1.69
C ILE A 213 -35.17 -16.50 -1.77
N ASN A 214 -36.37 -15.97 -2.00
CA ASN A 214 -37.58 -16.76 -2.11
C ASN A 214 -37.51 -17.76 -3.28
N GLN A 215 -36.99 -17.33 -4.43
CA GLN A 215 -36.71 -18.18 -5.59
C GLN A 215 -35.72 -19.30 -5.26
N THR A 216 -34.64 -18.97 -4.59
CA THR A 216 -33.59 -19.94 -4.21
C THR A 216 -34.15 -20.99 -3.24
N ARG A 217 -34.89 -20.57 -2.21
CA ARG A 217 -35.45 -21.48 -1.20
C ARG A 217 -36.59 -22.34 -1.71
N SER A 218 -37.40 -21.84 -2.65
CA SER A 218 -38.49 -22.60 -3.24
C SER A 218 -38.08 -23.48 -4.43
N SER A 219 -36.97 -23.15 -5.09
CA SER A 219 -36.54 -23.83 -6.31
C SER A 219 -35.04 -23.93 -6.45
N LEU A 220 -34.41 -22.87 -7.01
CA LEU A 220 -33.01 -22.87 -7.39
C LEU A 220 -32.47 -21.44 -7.48
N GLY A 221 -31.29 -21.23 -6.97
CA GLY A 221 -30.46 -20.02 -7.16
C GLY A 221 -29.03 -20.37 -7.55
N LEU A 222 -28.40 -19.44 -8.26
CA LEU A 222 -26.96 -19.48 -8.57
C LEU A 222 -26.27 -18.33 -7.89
N LEU A 223 -25.08 -18.58 -7.33
CA LEU A 223 -24.24 -17.61 -6.65
C LEU A 223 -22.83 -17.64 -7.24
N ASP A 224 -22.29 -16.48 -7.67
CA ASP A 224 -20.88 -16.38 -8.01
C ASP A 224 -20.03 -16.38 -6.72
N ALA A 225 -19.43 -17.52 -6.42
CA ALA A 225 -18.55 -17.76 -5.29
C ALA A 225 -17.04 -17.68 -5.68
N SER A 226 -16.74 -17.16 -6.86
CA SER A 226 -15.35 -17.10 -7.35
C SER A 226 -14.44 -16.26 -6.48
N THR A 227 -14.98 -15.29 -5.74
CA THR A 227 -14.21 -14.40 -4.87
C THR A 227 -13.75 -15.04 -3.55
N LEU A 228 -14.37 -16.17 -3.13
CA LEU A 228 -13.93 -16.90 -1.94
C LEU A 228 -12.47 -17.33 -2.13
N GLY A 229 -11.65 -17.13 -1.09
CA GLY A 229 -10.25 -17.50 -1.14
C GLY A 229 -10.04 -19.00 -1.32
N LYS A 230 -9.02 -19.36 -2.06
CA LYS A 230 -8.61 -20.75 -2.33
C LYS A 230 -7.12 -20.84 -2.16
N LEU A 231 -6.68 -21.44 -1.05
CA LEU A 231 -5.28 -21.66 -0.74
C LEU A 231 -4.96 -23.16 -0.90
N LEU A 232 -4.05 -23.46 -1.80
CA LEU A 232 -3.55 -24.81 -1.99
C LEU A 232 -2.36 -25.02 -1.06
N VAL A 233 -2.48 -25.95 -0.11
CA VAL A 233 -1.46 -26.30 0.85
C VAL A 233 -0.93 -27.69 0.53
N THR A 234 0.34 -27.79 0.22
CA THR A 234 0.96 -29.05 -0.25
C THR A 234 2.23 -29.38 0.52
N GLY A 235 2.56 -30.65 0.57
CA GLY A 235 3.81 -31.14 1.14
C GLY A 235 3.61 -32.20 2.21
N PRO A 236 4.68 -32.94 2.56
CA PRO A 236 4.63 -34.02 3.56
C PRO A 236 4.13 -33.58 4.94
N ASP A 237 4.43 -32.32 5.33
CA ASP A 237 4.04 -31.77 6.63
C ASP A 237 2.75 -30.95 6.58
N ALA A 238 2.08 -30.84 5.41
CA ALA A 238 0.91 -29.98 5.21
C ALA A 238 -0.23 -30.30 6.18
N GLY A 239 -0.54 -31.58 6.41
CA GLY A 239 -1.59 -31.98 7.36
C GLY A 239 -1.27 -31.54 8.79
N LYS A 240 -0.05 -31.75 9.25
CA LYS A 240 0.43 -31.30 10.56
C LYS A 240 0.41 -29.76 10.68
N PHE A 241 0.81 -29.06 9.63
CA PHE A 241 0.78 -27.60 9.56
C PHE A 241 -0.67 -27.07 9.73
N LEU A 242 -1.62 -27.64 9.02
CA LEU A 242 -3.03 -27.26 9.14
C LEU A 242 -3.61 -27.57 10.52
N ASP A 243 -3.17 -28.64 11.19
CA ASP A 243 -3.57 -28.95 12.57
C ASP A 243 -3.11 -27.90 13.57
N MET A 244 -2.02 -27.19 13.29
CA MET A 244 -1.52 -26.11 14.14
C MET A 244 -2.27 -24.79 13.94
N LEU A 245 -2.86 -24.58 12.76
CA LEU A 245 -3.53 -23.32 12.43
C LEU A 245 -5.04 -23.37 12.65
N TYR A 246 -5.67 -24.52 12.42
CA TYR A 246 -7.11 -24.69 12.58
C TYR A 246 -7.46 -25.27 13.94
N THR A 247 -8.64 -24.95 14.42
CA THR A 247 -9.17 -25.54 15.67
C THR A 247 -9.59 -27.01 15.52
N ASN A 248 -9.55 -27.54 14.29
CA ASN A 248 -9.87 -28.92 13.95
C ASN A 248 -8.63 -29.64 13.41
N LEU A 249 -8.50 -30.94 13.66
CA LEU A 249 -7.42 -31.77 13.11
C LEU A 249 -7.66 -32.05 11.62
N MET A 250 -7.01 -31.31 10.74
CA MET A 250 -7.15 -31.47 9.29
C MET A 250 -6.38 -32.66 8.74
N SER A 251 -5.32 -33.11 9.42
CA SER A 251 -4.55 -34.30 9.07
C SER A 251 -5.38 -35.59 9.09
N THR A 252 -6.42 -35.65 9.94
CA THR A 252 -7.31 -36.80 10.07
C THR A 252 -8.42 -36.85 9.03
N LEU A 253 -8.55 -35.80 8.22
CA LEU A 253 -9.55 -35.73 7.15
C LEU A 253 -9.24 -36.80 6.08
N LYS A 254 -10.24 -37.57 5.65
CA LYS A 254 -10.05 -38.53 4.57
C LYS A 254 -10.00 -37.85 3.20
N ILE A 255 -9.29 -38.41 2.25
CA ILE A 255 -9.28 -37.94 0.85
C ILE A 255 -10.72 -37.99 0.32
N GLY A 256 -11.13 -36.99 -0.45
CA GLY A 256 -12.50 -36.84 -0.96
C GLY A 256 -13.48 -36.20 0.02
N LYS A 257 -13.05 -35.91 1.23
CA LYS A 257 -13.90 -35.28 2.27
C LYS A 257 -13.51 -33.82 2.48
N CYS A 258 -14.46 -33.10 3.05
CA CYS A 258 -14.34 -31.71 3.49
C CYS A 258 -14.54 -31.61 5.01
N ARG A 259 -13.96 -30.58 5.61
CA ARG A 259 -14.17 -30.20 7.01
C ARG A 259 -14.24 -28.69 7.14
N TYR A 260 -15.28 -28.18 7.80
CA TYR A 260 -15.32 -26.79 8.19
C TYR A 260 -14.36 -26.57 9.35
N GLY A 261 -13.60 -25.50 9.32
CA GLY A 261 -12.62 -25.14 10.34
C GLY A 261 -12.59 -23.66 10.63
N LEU A 262 -12.22 -23.34 11.85
CA LEU A 262 -11.98 -21.99 12.33
C LEU A 262 -10.48 -21.81 12.49
N MET A 263 -9.97 -20.64 12.12
CA MET A 263 -8.59 -20.21 12.35
C MET A 263 -8.60 -19.08 13.34
N CYS A 264 -7.81 -19.20 14.40
CA CYS A 264 -7.72 -18.22 15.48
C CYS A 264 -6.29 -17.67 15.61
N SER A 265 -6.19 -16.42 16.08
CA SER A 265 -4.93 -15.86 16.53
C SER A 265 -4.47 -16.52 17.84
N GLU A 266 -3.24 -16.24 18.27
CA GLU A 266 -2.65 -16.72 19.53
C GLU A 266 -3.46 -16.26 20.76
N ASN A 267 -4.18 -15.14 20.64
CA ASN A 267 -5.04 -14.62 21.68
C ASN A 267 -6.47 -15.24 21.66
N GLY A 268 -6.72 -16.21 20.78
CA GLY A 268 -8.00 -16.90 20.66
C GLY A 268 -9.09 -16.15 19.89
N PHE A 269 -8.76 -15.03 19.21
CA PHE A 269 -9.71 -14.33 18.35
C PHE A 269 -9.80 -15.02 16.98
N LEU A 270 -11.01 -15.17 16.49
CA LEU A 270 -11.28 -15.69 15.15
C LEU A 270 -10.69 -14.72 14.10
N ILE A 271 -9.84 -15.23 13.23
CA ILE A 271 -9.23 -14.47 12.12
C ILE A 271 -9.87 -14.82 10.78
N ASP A 272 -10.26 -16.07 10.56
CA ASP A 272 -11.01 -16.51 9.40
C ASP A 272 -11.66 -17.88 9.64
N ASP A 273 -12.54 -18.27 8.72
CA ASP A 273 -13.20 -19.57 8.71
C ASP A 273 -13.36 -20.08 7.29
N GLY A 274 -13.55 -21.37 7.13
CA GLY A 274 -13.78 -21.94 5.81
C GLY A 274 -13.81 -23.45 5.77
N VAL A 275 -14.08 -23.97 4.58
CA VAL A 275 -14.10 -25.40 4.32
C VAL A 275 -12.74 -25.84 3.78
N VAL A 276 -12.15 -26.81 4.44
CA VAL A 276 -10.91 -27.46 4.00
C VAL A 276 -11.25 -28.80 3.35
N ALA A 277 -10.80 -29.01 2.11
CA ALA A 277 -10.96 -30.25 1.38
C ALA A 277 -9.60 -30.95 1.26
N ARG A 278 -9.54 -32.24 1.61
CA ARG A 278 -8.34 -33.06 1.38
C ARG A 278 -8.37 -33.63 -0.04
N ILE A 279 -7.41 -33.19 -0.86
CA ILE A 279 -7.35 -33.53 -2.27
C ILE A 279 -6.63 -34.87 -2.49
N ASP A 280 -5.47 -35.03 -1.86
CA ASP A 280 -4.70 -36.26 -1.86
C ASP A 280 -3.95 -36.44 -0.52
N GLU A 281 -2.97 -37.31 -0.48
CA GLU A 281 -2.22 -37.61 0.75
C GLU A 281 -1.49 -36.40 1.31
N GLN A 282 -1.01 -35.51 0.45
CA GLN A 282 -0.16 -34.36 0.80
C GLN A 282 -0.72 -33.02 0.33
N THR A 283 -1.99 -32.96 -0.08
CA THR A 283 -2.58 -31.78 -0.66
C THR A 283 -3.94 -31.46 -0.04
N TRP A 284 -4.11 -30.23 0.42
CA TRP A 284 -5.37 -29.68 0.92
C TRP A 284 -5.72 -28.40 0.16
N LEU A 285 -7.00 -28.21 -0.11
CA LEU A 285 -7.55 -26.95 -0.62
C LEU A 285 -8.34 -26.30 0.51
N CYS A 286 -7.82 -25.16 0.99
CA CYS A 286 -8.42 -24.39 2.07
C CYS A 286 -9.21 -23.23 1.48
N HIS A 287 -10.52 -23.18 1.70
CA HIS A 287 -11.34 -22.02 1.37
C HIS A 287 -11.26 -21.01 2.52
N THR A 288 -11.28 -19.74 2.19
CA THR A 288 -11.30 -18.60 3.13
C THR A 288 -12.43 -17.65 2.76
N THR A 289 -12.73 -16.70 3.63
CA THR A 289 -13.60 -15.59 3.24
C THR A 289 -12.99 -14.78 2.10
N THR A 290 -13.84 -14.07 1.34
CA THR A 290 -13.36 -13.22 0.22
C THR A 290 -12.31 -12.21 0.66
N GLY A 291 -12.51 -11.58 1.82
CA GLY A 291 -11.56 -10.59 2.37
C GLY A 291 -10.36 -11.21 3.08
N GLY A 292 -10.43 -12.49 3.46
CA GLY A 292 -9.42 -13.19 4.24
C GLY A 292 -8.28 -13.79 3.43
N ALA A 293 -8.48 -14.03 2.13
CA ALA A 293 -7.54 -14.83 1.31
C ALA A 293 -6.06 -14.39 1.41
N GLU A 294 -5.80 -13.11 1.24
CA GLU A 294 -4.43 -12.58 1.29
C GLU A 294 -3.86 -12.58 2.72
N ASN A 295 -4.70 -12.24 3.71
CA ASN A 295 -4.28 -12.23 5.12
C ASN A 295 -3.95 -13.64 5.61
N ILE A 296 -4.78 -14.63 5.25
CA ILE A 296 -4.53 -16.02 5.65
C ILE A 296 -3.33 -16.60 4.91
N HIS A 297 -3.16 -16.27 3.62
CA HIS A 297 -1.93 -16.64 2.91
C HIS A 297 -0.69 -16.06 3.59
N GLY A 298 -0.71 -14.77 3.92
CA GLY A 298 0.38 -14.10 4.65
C GLY A 298 0.62 -14.70 6.04
N HIS A 299 -0.44 -15.02 6.78
CA HIS A 299 -0.36 -15.68 8.09
C HIS A 299 0.27 -17.08 8.00
N MET A 300 -0.11 -17.87 6.99
CA MET A 300 0.51 -19.18 6.75
C MET A 300 2.00 -19.06 6.40
N GLU A 301 2.36 -18.10 5.54
CA GLU A 301 3.75 -17.83 5.17
C GLU A 301 4.58 -17.32 6.35
N GLU A 302 4.02 -16.48 7.21
CA GLU A 302 4.71 -15.98 8.40
C GLU A 302 5.14 -17.13 9.31
N TRP A 303 4.22 -18.04 9.65
CA TRP A 303 4.55 -19.19 10.47
C TRP A 303 5.59 -20.13 9.83
N LEU A 304 5.50 -20.36 8.52
CA LEU A 304 6.46 -21.18 7.79
C LEU A 304 7.84 -20.54 7.71
N GLN A 305 7.93 -19.21 7.68
CA GLN A 305 9.21 -18.51 7.58
C GLN A 305 9.86 -18.21 8.94
N THR A 306 9.11 -18.26 10.03
CA THR A 306 9.59 -17.94 11.37
C THR A 306 9.73 -19.18 12.25
N GLU A 307 8.62 -19.85 12.60
CA GLU A 307 8.60 -20.92 13.59
C GLU A 307 8.83 -22.31 12.98
N TRP A 308 8.32 -22.55 11.76
CA TRP A 308 8.35 -23.89 11.13
C TRP A 308 9.11 -23.89 9.79
N TRP A 309 10.19 -23.15 9.73
CA TRP A 309 11.01 -22.95 8.53
C TRP A 309 11.63 -24.24 7.96
N ASP A 310 11.73 -25.30 8.76
CA ASP A 310 12.24 -26.61 8.37
C ASP A 310 11.13 -27.59 7.89
N TRP A 311 9.85 -27.19 8.02
CA TRP A 311 8.74 -28.03 7.56
C TRP A 311 8.60 -27.96 6.04
N LYS A 312 8.29 -29.11 5.46
CA LYS A 312 8.09 -29.24 4.01
C LYS A 312 6.64 -28.95 3.64
N VAL A 313 6.30 -27.69 3.64
CA VAL A 313 4.97 -27.18 3.29
C VAL A 313 5.12 -26.04 2.29
N TYR A 314 4.23 -26.03 1.29
CA TYR A 314 4.15 -24.99 0.28
C TYR A 314 2.71 -24.50 0.21
N VAL A 315 2.51 -23.19 0.29
CA VAL A 315 1.21 -22.55 0.20
C VAL A 315 1.12 -21.73 -1.09
N SER A 316 0.02 -21.87 -1.80
CA SER A 316 -0.22 -21.10 -3.03
C SER A 316 -1.62 -20.54 -3.03
N ASN A 317 -1.76 -19.24 -3.26
CA ASN A 317 -3.05 -18.61 -3.48
C ASN A 317 -3.50 -18.88 -4.93
N VAL A 318 -4.50 -19.74 -5.08
CA VAL A 318 -5.06 -20.16 -6.37
C VAL A 318 -6.46 -19.60 -6.62
N THR A 319 -6.86 -18.59 -5.86
CA THR A 319 -8.21 -18.00 -5.92
C THR A 319 -8.63 -17.64 -7.34
N GLU A 320 -7.77 -16.97 -8.10
CA GLU A 320 -8.06 -16.49 -9.45
C GLU A 320 -7.96 -17.57 -10.54
N GLN A 321 -7.53 -18.78 -10.18
CA GLN A 321 -7.44 -19.89 -11.15
C GLN A 321 -8.81 -20.57 -11.37
N TYR A 322 -9.81 -20.26 -10.53
CA TYR A 322 -11.12 -20.89 -10.58
C TYR A 322 -12.25 -19.88 -10.75
N ALA A 323 -13.21 -20.24 -11.59
CA ALA A 323 -14.58 -19.73 -11.50
C ALA A 323 -15.37 -20.71 -10.63
N GLN A 324 -16.03 -20.23 -9.61
CA GLN A 324 -16.79 -21.06 -8.66
C GLN A 324 -18.23 -20.59 -8.57
N VAL A 325 -19.15 -21.53 -8.81
CA VAL A 325 -20.59 -21.26 -8.81
C VAL A 325 -21.24 -22.06 -7.68
N GLY A 326 -21.91 -21.39 -6.76
CA GLY A 326 -22.82 -21.99 -5.83
C GLY A 326 -24.13 -22.33 -6.53
N VAL A 327 -24.56 -23.57 -6.46
CA VAL A 327 -25.87 -24.08 -6.97
C VAL A 327 -26.71 -24.45 -5.76
N VAL A 328 -27.75 -23.67 -5.46
CA VAL A 328 -28.39 -23.65 -4.15
C VAL A 328 -29.91 -23.81 -4.31
N GLY A 329 -30.53 -24.61 -3.45
CA GLY A 329 -31.97 -24.81 -3.38
C GLY A 329 -32.38 -26.24 -3.62
N PRO A 330 -33.68 -26.59 -3.38
CA PRO A 330 -34.17 -27.96 -3.44
C PRO A 330 -33.94 -28.65 -4.80
N ASN A 331 -33.86 -27.89 -5.89
CA ASN A 331 -33.62 -28.42 -7.23
C ASN A 331 -32.14 -28.38 -7.65
N ALA A 332 -31.21 -28.05 -6.75
CA ALA A 332 -29.79 -27.93 -7.08
C ALA A 332 -29.20 -29.24 -7.63
N ARG A 333 -29.47 -30.36 -6.99
CA ARG A 333 -29.03 -31.69 -7.45
C ARG A 333 -29.60 -32.04 -8.83
N ASN A 334 -30.91 -31.83 -9.04
CA ASN A 334 -31.58 -32.09 -10.30
C ASN A 334 -30.97 -31.32 -11.47
N LEU A 335 -30.54 -30.06 -11.24
CA LEU A 335 -29.83 -29.28 -12.25
C LEU A 335 -28.49 -29.92 -12.64
N LEU A 336 -27.68 -30.29 -11.66
CA LEU A 336 -26.38 -30.90 -11.91
C LEU A 336 -26.50 -32.27 -12.61
N GLU A 337 -27.48 -33.10 -12.18
CA GLU A 337 -27.80 -34.38 -12.84
C GLU A 337 -28.27 -34.18 -14.29
N LYS A 338 -29.03 -33.11 -14.56
CA LYS A 338 -29.46 -32.75 -15.93
C LYS A 338 -28.33 -32.29 -16.81
N ILE A 339 -27.32 -31.57 -16.27
CA ILE A 339 -26.12 -31.22 -16.99
C ILE A 339 -25.37 -32.49 -17.37
N GLY A 340 -25.32 -33.46 -16.49
CA GLY A 340 -24.76 -34.79 -16.73
C GLY A 340 -23.24 -34.84 -16.62
N GLY A 341 -22.73 -36.06 -16.76
CA GLY A 341 -21.30 -36.35 -16.60
C GLY A 341 -20.97 -36.90 -15.22
N LEU A 342 -20.53 -36.04 -14.28
CA LEU A 342 -20.23 -36.46 -12.92
C LEU A 342 -21.51 -36.94 -12.18
N ASN A 343 -21.43 -38.11 -11.56
CA ASN A 343 -22.52 -38.61 -10.71
C ASN A 343 -22.53 -37.85 -9.37
N VAL A 344 -23.54 -37.02 -9.18
CA VAL A 344 -23.76 -36.19 -7.97
C VAL A 344 -24.93 -36.68 -7.15
N SER A 345 -25.41 -37.92 -7.36
CA SER A 345 -26.46 -38.52 -6.55
C SER A 345 -26.11 -38.56 -5.06
N LYS A 346 -27.09 -38.73 -4.20
CA LYS A 346 -26.86 -38.72 -2.75
C LYS A 346 -25.93 -39.83 -2.30
N ASP A 347 -25.99 -41.00 -2.95
CA ASP A 347 -25.16 -42.15 -2.61
C ASP A 347 -23.72 -42.01 -3.08
N GLU A 348 -23.47 -41.12 -4.05
CA GLU A 348 -22.14 -40.89 -4.65
C GLU A 348 -21.45 -39.60 -4.20
N LEU A 349 -22.22 -38.60 -3.77
CA LEU A 349 -21.68 -37.32 -3.27
C LEU A 349 -22.55 -36.84 -2.10
N ASP A 350 -22.14 -37.26 -0.91
CA ASP A 350 -22.85 -36.91 0.33
C ASP A 350 -22.34 -35.60 0.92
N PHE A 351 -22.97 -35.13 1.98
CA PHE A 351 -22.59 -33.87 2.66
C PHE A 351 -21.16 -33.90 3.15
N MET A 352 -20.43 -32.78 2.91
CA MET A 352 -19.01 -32.60 3.20
C MET A 352 -18.11 -33.55 2.40
N GLU A 353 -18.48 -33.83 1.16
CA GLU A 353 -17.69 -34.54 0.18
C GLU A 353 -17.42 -33.66 -1.05
N TRP A 354 -16.39 -34.02 -1.79
CA TRP A 354 -16.08 -33.41 -3.09
C TRP A 354 -15.62 -34.49 -4.08
N LYS A 355 -15.81 -34.20 -5.38
CA LYS A 355 -15.35 -35.05 -6.48
C LYS A 355 -14.88 -34.22 -7.65
N ASP A 356 -13.84 -34.69 -8.33
CA ASP A 356 -13.42 -34.20 -9.65
C ASP A 356 -14.08 -35.03 -10.76
N GLY A 357 -14.41 -34.38 -11.86
CA GLY A 357 -14.92 -35.04 -13.05
C GLY A 357 -15.42 -34.08 -14.11
N LYS A 358 -16.01 -34.64 -15.18
CA LYS A 358 -16.68 -33.83 -16.17
C LYS A 358 -18.09 -33.51 -15.72
N LEU A 359 -18.44 -32.21 -15.73
CA LEU A 359 -19.81 -31.76 -15.62
C LEU A 359 -20.22 -31.17 -16.97
N GLY A 360 -21.08 -31.89 -17.72
CA GLY A 360 -21.22 -31.67 -19.14
C GLY A 360 -19.89 -31.88 -19.88
N LYS A 361 -19.41 -30.83 -20.56
CA LYS A 361 -18.13 -30.85 -21.27
C LYS A 361 -16.94 -30.26 -20.45
N TYR A 362 -17.22 -29.70 -19.27
CA TYR A 362 -16.25 -28.95 -18.48
C TYR A 362 -15.57 -29.82 -17.44
N ASP A 363 -14.27 -29.64 -17.22
CA ASP A 363 -13.58 -30.19 -16.07
C ASP A 363 -14.02 -29.41 -14.83
N ALA A 364 -14.55 -30.11 -13.84
CA ALA A 364 -15.15 -29.50 -12.67
C ALA A 364 -14.75 -30.25 -11.38
N ARG A 365 -14.58 -29.49 -10.33
CA ARG A 365 -14.57 -29.98 -8.95
C ARG A 365 -15.88 -29.60 -8.29
N VAL A 366 -16.63 -30.57 -7.83
CA VAL A 366 -17.92 -30.37 -7.22
C VAL A 366 -17.85 -30.71 -5.74
N PHE A 367 -18.16 -29.71 -4.90
CA PHE A 367 -18.24 -29.86 -3.45
C PHE A 367 -19.72 -29.93 -3.03
N ARG A 368 -20.07 -30.90 -2.21
CA ARG A 368 -21.37 -30.96 -1.57
C ARG A 368 -21.31 -30.31 -0.18
N ILE A 369 -21.29 -28.99 -0.20
CA ILE A 369 -21.24 -28.13 1.00
C ILE A 369 -22.39 -27.13 0.97
N SER A 370 -22.70 -26.49 2.09
CA SER A 370 -23.78 -25.52 2.17
C SER A 370 -23.42 -24.39 3.13
N PHE A 371 -23.51 -23.17 2.63
CA PHE A 371 -23.42 -21.94 3.42
C PHE A 371 -24.84 -21.51 3.91
N SER A 372 -25.83 -21.62 3.05
CA SER A 372 -27.19 -21.11 3.31
C SER A 372 -28.09 -22.04 4.16
N GLY A 373 -27.64 -23.27 4.41
CA GLY A 373 -28.44 -24.31 5.03
C GLY A 373 -29.35 -25.07 4.07
N GLU A 374 -29.51 -24.60 2.82
CA GLU A 374 -30.22 -25.29 1.75
C GLU A 374 -29.40 -26.44 1.15
N LEU A 375 -30.03 -27.31 0.34
CA LEU A 375 -29.29 -28.21 -0.53
C LEU A 375 -28.41 -27.39 -1.46
N SER A 376 -27.09 -27.52 -1.34
CA SER A 376 -26.14 -26.69 -2.05
C SER A 376 -24.95 -27.49 -2.55
N PHE A 377 -24.45 -27.09 -3.68
CA PHE A 377 -23.19 -27.54 -4.27
C PHE A 377 -22.36 -26.32 -4.67
N GLU A 378 -21.06 -26.41 -4.51
CA GLU A 378 -20.14 -25.44 -5.12
C GLU A 378 -19.37 -26.13 -6.24
N VAL A 379 -19.47 -25.58 -7.45
CA VAL A 379 -18.85 -26.11 -8.65
C VAL A 379 -17.73 -25.19 -9.06
N ALA A 380 -16.50 -25.67 -8.97
CA ALA A 380 -15.31 -24.97 -9.40
C ALA A 380 -14.85 -25.48 -10.77
N VAL A 381 -14.71 -24.60 -11.75
CA VAL A 381 -14.14 -24.87 -13.06
C VAL A 381 -12.92 -23.97 -13.27
N PRO A 382 -11.99 -24.28 -14.21
CA PRO A 382 -10.92 -23.35 -14.57
C PRO A 382 -11.47 -21.95 -14.90
N ALA A 383 -10.83 -20.90 -14.43
CA ALA A 383 -11.30 -19.51 -14.60
C ALA A 383 -11.59 -19.16 -16.05
N SER A 384 -10.76 -19.65 -16.99
CA SER A 384 -10.94 -19.45 -18.44
C SER A 384 -12.24 -20.05 -18.99
N GLN A 385 -12.87 -20.96 -18.27
CA GLN A 385 -14.11 -21.63 -18.68
C GLN A 385 -15.37 -21.07 -17.96
N GLY A 386 -15.20 -20.22 -16.97
CA GLY A 386 -16.30 -19.74 -16.12
C GLY A 386 -17.44 -19.07 -16.88
N MET A 387 -17.14 -18.24 -17.88
CA MET A 387 -18.16 -17.60 -18.71
C MET A 387 -18.93 -18.59 -19.59
N ALA A 388 -18.30 -19.67 -20.01
CA ALA A 388 -18.91 -20.64 -20.89
C ALA A 388 -19.69 -21.72 -20.11
N PHE A 389 -19.25 -22.01 -18.88
CA PHE A 389 -19.95 -22.88 -17.92
C PHE A 389 -21.22 -22.24 -17.41
#